data_c2b21959f11986373a4da8de3c484d99
#
_entry.id   c2b21959f11986373a4da8de3c484d99
#
_cell.length_a   1.000
_cell.length_b   1.000
_cell.length_c   1.000
_cell.angle_alpha   90.00
_cell.angle_beta   90.00
_cell.angle_gamma   90.00
#
_symmetry.space_group_name_H-M   'P 1'
#
loop_
_entity.id
_entity.type
_entity.pdbx_description
1 polymer ?
#
loop_
_entity_poly.entity_id
_entity_poly.type
_entity_poly.pdbx_seq_one_letter_code
_entity_poly.pdbx_strand_id
1 'polypeptide(L)'
;MNPGILRHRTTPVRVGSVTVGGDAPIVVQSMTNTDTADAVRTAIQVAELARAGSEIVRITVNTEEAAAAVPEIRERLAKMGLEVPLVGDFHFNGHKLLRKYPDCAEALAKLRINPGNVGKGSKRDSQFEAMIEAACRYDKPVRIGVNWGSLDPAVLARLLDANAARAEPLALEDVTREALITSALESAAQAEALGLPHDHIVLSAKVSGVQSLIQVYTDLAARCDYPLHLGLTEAGMGSKGIVASTAALAVLLQQGIGDTIRISLTPEPGGDRTQEVIVAQEILQSLGLRSFLPSVVACPGCGRTSSDYFQRLAQDIQTFIRHQMPSWKQRYPGVEEMTVAVMGCVVNGPGESRHANIGISLPGTGEVPVAPVYEDGEKTVTLKGDHIAEEFQARVEAYIDRRYGSGERRMDPGSGPG
;
A
#
# COMPACT_ATOMS: atom_id res chain seq x y z
N MET A 1 7.72 -9.33 -11.32
CA MET A 1 6.24 -9.53 -11.32
C MET A 1 5.95 -11.00 -11.60
N ASN A 2 5.01 -11.57 -10.86
CA ASN A 2 4.59 -12.95 -11.11
C ASN A 2 3.94 -13.01 -12.51
N PRO A 3 4.48 -13.76 -13.49
CA PRO A 3 4.02 -13.75 -14.87
C PRO A 3 2.61 -14.35 -15.08
N GLY A 4 1.97 -14.83 -14.01
CA GLY A 4 0.66 -15.47 -14.08
C GLY A 4 -0.56 -14.58 -13.76
N ILE A 5 -0.35 -13.33 -13.25
CA ILE A 5 -1.47 -12.46 -12.88
C ILE A 5 -1.70 -11.43 -13.99
N LEU A 6 -2.80 -11.61 -14.74
CA LEU A 6 -3.23 -10.62 -15.72
C LEU A 6 -3.95 -9.47 -14.98
N ARG A 7 -3.35 -8.29 -15.00
CA ARG A 7 -3.95 -7.11 -14.36
C ARG A 7 -5.16 -6.61 -15.14
N HIS A 8 -6.19 -6.19 -14.41
CA HIS A 8 -7.29 -5.41 -14.95
C HIS A 8 -6.73 -4.14 -15.61
N ARG A 9 -7.14 -3.88 -16.85
CA ARG A 9 -6.68 -2.70 -17.59
C ARG A 9 -7.39 -1.47 -17.07
N THR A 10 -6.61 -0.50 -16.62
CA THR A 10 -7.11 0.79 -16.13
C THR A 10 -6.40 1.94 -16.83
N THR A 11 -7.08 3.07 -16.92
CA THR A 11 -6.49 4.32 -17.44
C THR A 11 -5.47 4.87 -16.44
N PRO A 12 -4.21 5.14 -16.82
CA PRO A 12 -3.22 5.65 -15.89
C PRO A 12 -3.56 7.09 -15.44
N VAL A 13 -3.53 7.33 -14.13
CA VAL A 13 -3.75 8.64 -13.51
C VAL A 13 -2.45 9.13 -12.88
N ARG A 14 -2.02 10.35 -13.23
CA ARG A 14 -0.82 10.96 -12.67
C ARG A 14 -1.13 11.71 -11.37
N VAL A 15 -0.46 11.36 -10.29
CA VAL A 15 -0.56 12.00 -8.97
C VAL A 15 0.80 12.57 -8.58
N GLY A 16 1.06 13.81 -8.93
CA GLY A 16 2.40 14.39 -8.80
C GLY A 16 3.44 13.59 -9.59
N SER A 17 4.44 13.05 -8.91
CA SER A 17 5.48 12.21 -9.51
C SER A 17 5.09 10.73 -9.67
N VAL A 18 3.93 10.31 -9.13
CA VAL A 18 3.50 8.90 -9.08
C VAL A 18 2.37 8.65 -10.09
N THR A 19 2.46 7.57 -10.85
CA THR A 19 1.38 7.10 -11.73
C THR A 19 0.60 5.97 -11.03
N VAL A 20 -0.73 6.06 -11.05
CA VAL A 20 -1.65 5.06 -10.49
C VAL A 20 -2.46 4.47 -11.63
N GLY A 21 -2.44 3.14 -11.78
CA GLY A 21 -3.15 2.46 -12.86
C GLY A 21 -2.30 2.23 -14.11
N GLY A 22 -2.91 1.70 -15.15
CA GLY A 22 -2.22 1.24 -16.35
C GLY A 22 -1.20 0.14 -16.01
N ASP A 23 -0.04 0.23 -16.64
CA ASP A 23 1.07 -0.70 -16.41
C ASP A 23 1.97 -0.29 -15.23
N ALA A 24 1.64 0.79 -14.51
CA ALA A 24 2.42 1.25 -13.37
C ALA A 24 2.36 0.23 -12.21
N PRO A 25 3.40 0.13 -11.38
CA PRO A 25 3.37 -0.72 -10.19
C PRO A 25 2.23 -0.33 -9.24
N ILE A 26 1.68 -1.32 -8.50
CA ILE A 26 0.65 -1.06 -7.49
C ILE A 26 1.20 -0.14 -6.40
N VAL A 27 0.57 1.01 -6.20
CA VAL A 27 1.07 2.10 -5.36
C VAL A 27 0.68 1.86 -3.90
N VAL A 28 1.64 2.02 -2.99
CA VAL A 28 1.40 2.01 -1.54
C VAL A 28 1.06 3.42 -1.08
N GLN A 29 -0.13 3.58 -0.51
CA GLN A 29 -0.61 4.85 0.04
C GLN A 29 -0.86 4.74 1.55
N SER A 30 -0.60 5.83 2.27
CA SER A 30 -0.88 5.97 3.70
C SER A 30 -1.67 7.23 4.03
N MET A 31 -1.93 7.44 5.33
CA MET A 31 -2.63 8.62 5.82
C MET A 31 -2.11 9.01 7.20
N THR A 32 -1.93 10.32 7.43
CA THR A 32 -1.61 10.85 8.74
C THR A 32 -2.81 10.74 9.70
N ASN A 33 -2.52 10.76 10.99
CA ASN A 33 -3.50 10.91 12.06
C ASN A 33 -3.23 12.14 12.95
N THR A 34 -2.31 13.01 12.53
CA THR A 34 -2.05 14.31 13.15
C THR A 34 -3.17 15.30 12.81
N ASP A 35 -3.34 16.31 13.65
CA ASP A 35 -4.10 17.50 13.27
C ASP A 35 -3.31 18.25 12.17
N THR A 36 -3.92 18.37 10.98
CA THR A 36 -3.27 19.01 9.83
C THR A 36 -3.00 20.50 10.06
N ALA A 37 -3.73 21.15 10.95
CA ALA A 37 -3.48 22.54 11.36
C ALA A 37 -2.09 22.69 12.05
N ASP A 38 -1.57 21.62 12.66
CA ASP A 38 -0.17 21.55 13.12
C ASP A 38 0.74 21.11 11.97
N ALA A 39 1.20 22.09 11.18
CA ALA A 39 2.03 21.84 10.00
C ALA A 39 3.34 21.12 10.35
N VAL A 40 3.92 21.38 11.53
CA VAL A 40 5.19 20.77 11.96
C VAL A 40 5.02 19.28 12.21
N ARG A 41 4.06 18.92 13.08
CA ARG A 41 3.80 17.51 13.42
C ARG A 41 3.33 16.72 12.20
N THR A 42 2.49 17.33 11.37
CA THR A 42 2.01 16.69 10.15
C THR A 42 3.14 16.45 9.15
N ALA A 43 4.02 17.43 8.93
CA ALA A 43 5.19 17.23 8.05
C ALA A 43 6.13 16.14 8.56
N ILE A 44 6.36 16.06 9.88
CA ILE A 44 7.17 14.99 10.49
C ILE A 44 6.54 13.63 10.21
N GLN A 45 5.24 13.46 10.49
CA GLN A 45 4.57 12.18 10.27
C GLN A 45 4.49 11.80 8.79
N VAL A 46 4.27 12.76 7.89
CA VAL A 46 4.35 12.51 6.44
C VAL A 46 5.74 12.03 6.05
N ALA A 47 6.80 12.64 6.61
CA ALA A 47 8.19 12.24 6.34
C ALA A 47 8.49 10.82 6.86
N GLU A 48 7.98 10.46 8.03
CA GLU A 48 8.09 9.10 8.59
C GLU A 48 7.41 8.07 7.67
N LEU A 49 6.18 8.35 7.25
CA LEU A 49 5.42 7.49 6.32
C LEU A 49 6.12 7.35 4.96
N ALA A 50 6.64 8.45 4.40
CA ALA A 50 7.36 8.42 3.14
C ALA A 50 8.67 7.63 3.24
N ARG A 51 9.43 7.79 4.33
CA ARG A 51 10.66 7.01 4.59
C ARG A 51 10.39 5.53 4.82
N ALA A 52 9.23 5.19 5.37
CA ALA A 52 8.77 3.80 5.46
C ALA A 52 8.38 3.20 4.11
N GLY A 53 8.28 4.05 3.05
CA GLY A 53 7.99 3.63 1.68
C GLY A 53 6.56 3.92 1.21
N SER A 54 5.81 4.80 1.89
CA SER A 54 4.55 5.32 1.35
C SER A 54 4.84 6.23 0.16
N GLU A 55 4.29 5.89 -0.99
CA GLU A 55 4.51 6.61 -2.25
C GLU A 55 3.58 7.81 -2.41
N ILE A 56 2.44 7.80 -1.72
CA ILE A 56 1.46 8.88 -1.66
C ILE A 56 0.97 8.98 -0.21
N VAL A 57 0.91 10.18 0.35
CA VAL A 57 0.41 10.38 1.71
C VAL A 57 -0.83 11.27 1.70
N ARG A 58 -1.89 10.82 2.39
CA ARG A 58 -3.13 11.57 2.55
C ARG A 58 -3.16 12.30 3.89
N ILE A 59 -3.57 13.56 3.86
CA ILE A 59 -3.79 14.43 5.02
C ILE A 59 -5.26 14.87 5.05
N THR A 60 -5.82 15.08 6.24
CA THR A 60 -7.20 15.56 6.39
C THR A 60 -7.25 17.08 6.24
N VAL A 61 -8.13 17.60 5.38
CA VAL A 61 -8.33 19.03 5.19
C VAL A 61 -9.80 19.36 5.51
N ASN A 62 -10.08 19.59 6.78
CA ASN A 62 -11.44 19.72 7.31
C ASN A 62 -11.73 21.08 7.97
N THR A 63 -10.72 21.89 8.22
CA THR A 63 -10.83 23.24 8.80
C THR A 63 -10.07 24.27 7.97
N GLU A 64 -10.29 25.55 8.22
CA GLU A 64 -9.60 26.65 7.56
C GLU A 64 -8.10 26.65 7.93
N GLU A 65 -7.80 26.36 9.17
CA GLU A 65 -6.43 26.26 9.69
C GLU A 65 -5.68 25.10 9.03
N ALA A 66 -6.35 23.95 8.86
CA ALA A 66 -5.78 22.81 8.14
C ALA A 66 -5.49 23.16 6.67
N ALA A 67 -6.42 23.85 5.98
CA ALA A 67 -6.21 24.26 4.61
C ALA A 67 -5.06 25.28 4.48
N ALA A 68 -4.96 26.23 5.40
CA ALA A 68 -3.88 27.22 5.44
C ALA A 68 -2.50 26.58 5.72
N ALA A 69 -2.45 25.46 6.45
CA ALA A 69 -1.21 24.77 6.81
C ALA A 69 -0.61 23.92 5.66
N VAL A 70 -1.40 23.50 4.66
CA VAL A 70 -0.94 22.58 3.60
C VAL A 70 0.27 23.09 2.83
N PRO A 71 0.35 24.36 2.39
CA PRO A 71 1.54 24.88 1.72
C PRO A 71 2.80 24.79 2.58
N GLU A 72 2.69 25.11 3.88
CA GLU A 72 3.80 25.01 4.83
C GLU A 72 4.25 23.55 5.02
N ILE A 73 3.32 22.59 5.10
CA ILE A 73 3.64 21.16 5.17
C ILE A 73 4.49 20.76 3.96
N ARG A 74 4.08 21.15 2.75
CA ARG A 74 4.82 20.87 1.52
C ARG A 74 6.23 21.49 1.53
N GLU A 75 6.34 22.74 1.94
CA GLU A 75 7.63 23.43 2.05
C GLU A 75 8.57 22.74 3.04
N ARG A 76 8.05 22.32 4.19
CA ARG A 76 8.83 21.58 5.20
C ARG A 76 9.33 20.25 4.67
N LEU A 77 8.50 19.49 3.94
CA LEU A 77 8.89 18.24 3.28
C LEU A 77 10.00 18.48 2.23
N ALA A 78 9.87 19.52 1.42
CA ALA A 78 10.90 19.90 0.45
C ALA A 78 12.24 20.23 1.13
N LYS A 79 12.22 20.96 2.28
CA LYS A 79 13.42 21.21 3.10
C LYS A 79 14.03 19.93 3.69
N MET A 80 13.24 18.87 3.88
CA MET A 80 13.72 17.55 4.29
C MET A 80 14.20 16.68 3.11
N GLY A 81 14.19 17.22 1.88
CA GLY A 81 14.54 16.47 0.66
C GLY A 81 13.50 15.43 0.24
N LEU A 82 12.23 15.62 0.62
CA LEU A 82 11.15 14.68 0.34
C LEU A 82 10.12 15.30 -0.62
N GLU A 83 9.89 14.63 -1.73
CA GLU A 83 8.90 15.02 -2.76
C GLU A 83 7.74 14.02 -2.84
N VAL A 84 7.17 13.66 -1.68
CA VAL A 84 6.02 12.76 -1.65
C VAL A 84 4.73 13.52 -2.01
N PRO A 85 3.92 13.00 -2.97
CA PRO A 85 2.64 13.60 -3.33
C PRO A 85 1.66 13.59 -2.15
N LEU A 86 1.09 14.77 -1.84
CA LEU A 86 0.08 14.94 -0.80
C LEU A 86 -1.32 14.86 -1.39
N VAL A 87 -2.22 14.14 -0.71
CA VAL A 87 -3.64 14.05 -1.06
C VAL A 87 -4.47 14.75 0.02
N GLY A 88 -5.24 15.74 -0.36
CA GLY A 88 -6.19 16.40 0.55
C GLY A 88 -7.48 15.59 0.68
N ASP A 89 -7.85 15.23 1.90
CA ASP A 89 -9.09 14.53 2.22
C ASP A 89 -10.16 15.53 2.64
N PHE A 90 -11.09 15.82 1.73
CA PHE A 90 -12.14 16.80 1.91
C PHE A 90 -13.49 16.15 2.22
N HIS A 91 -14.20 16.76 3.15
CA HIS A 91 -15.56 16.41 3.53
C HIS A 91 -16.44 17.69 3.46
N PHE A 92 -17.64 17.67 3.91
CA PHE A 92 -18.71 18.67 3.96
C PHE A 92 -18.40 20.12 3.52
N ASN A 93 -17.26 20.68 3.88
CA ASN A 93 -16.86 22.08 3.64
C ASN A 93 -15.75 22.23 2.59
N GLY A 94 -15.33 21.13 1.93
CA GLY A 94 -14.22 21.13 0.97
C GLY A 94 -14.36 22.18 -0.13
N HIS A 95 -15.59 22.40 -0.66
CA HIS A 95 -15.90 23.43 -1.64
C HIS A 95 -15.59 24.86 -1.15
N LYS A 96 -15.77 25.13 0.14
CA LYS A 96 -15.44 26.44 0.74
C LYS A 96 -13.94 26.58 0.93
N LEU A 97 -13.30 25.52 1.44
CA LEU A 97 -11.85 25.51 1.71
C LEU A 97 -11.05 25.68 0.42
N LEU A 98 -11.36 24.94 -0.64
CA LEU A 98 -10.70 25.04 -1.93
C LEU A 98 -10.88 26.41 -2.60
N ARG A 99 -12.03 27.08 -2.38
CA ARG A 99 -12.27 28.41 -2.89
C ARG A 99 -11.51 29.48 -2.10
N LYS A 100 -11.47 29.36 -0.77
CA LYS A 100 -10.87 30.36 0.13
C LYS A 100 -9.36 30.24 0.22
N TYR A 101 -8.82 29.04 0.04
CA TYR A 101 -7.40 28.72 0.16
C TYR A 101 -6.86 28.10 -1.14
N PRO A 102 -6.67 28.89 -2.21
CA PRO A 102 -6.15 28.39 -3.49
C PRO A 102 -4.78 27.72 -3.34
N ASP A 103 -3.90 28.26 -2.52
CA ASP A 103 -2.56 27.72 -2.29
C ASP A 103 -2.61 26.29 -1.72
N CYS A 104 -3.67 25.95 -0.98
CA CYS A 104 -3.93 24.58 -0.53
C CYS A 104 -4.15 23.64 -1.73
N ALA A 105 -5.00 24.04 -2.68
CA ALA A 105 -5.26 23.24 -3.88
C ALA A 105 -4.00 23.10 -4.75
N GLU A 106 -3.20 24.14 -4.88
CA GLU A 106 -1.95 24.10 -5.63
C GLU A 106 -0.90 23.19 -4.99
N ALA A 107 -0.80 23.22 -3.65
CA ALA A 107 0.16 22.41 -2.91
C ALA A 107 -0.17 20.92 -2.91
N LEU A 108 -1.43 20.54 -3.10
CA LEU A 108 -1.88 19.15 -3.17
C LEU A 108 -1.62 18.54 -4.54
N ALA A 109 -1.31 17.25 -4.56
CA ALA A 109 -1.14 16.47 -5.79
C ALA A 109 -2.45 15.77 -6.24
N LYS A 110 -3.41 15.57 -5.33
CA LYS A 110 -4.70 14.95 -5.59
C LYS A 110 -5.73 15.38 -4.57
N LEU A 111 -6.99 15.43 -4.96
CA LEU A 111 -8.11 15.64 -4.05
C LEU A 111 -8.84 14.33 -3.79
N ARG A 112 -9.25 14.09 -2.55
CA ARG A 112 -10.18 13.01 -2.21
C ARG A 112 -11.53 13.60 -1.84
N ILE A 113 -12.54 13.17 -2.55
CA ILE A 113 -13.93 13.59 -2.36
C ILE A 113 -14.79 12.36 -2.04
N ASN A 114 -15.61 12.46 -1.00
CA ASN A 114 -16.66 11.48 -0.74
C ASN A 114 -18.01 12.08 -1.13
N PRO A 115 -18.64 11.63 -2.24
CA PRO A 115 -19.90 12.20 -2.71
C PRO A 115 -21.04 12.18 -1.67
N GLY A 116 -21.07 11.16 -0.81
CA GLY A 116 -22.04 11.05 0.28
C GLY A 116 -21.85 12.07 1.41
N ASN A 117 -20.69 12.72 1.49
CA ASN A 117 -20.34 13.68 2.54
C ASN A 117 -20.10 15.11 2.03
N VAL A 118 -20.46 15.42 0.79
CA VAL A 118 -20.23 16.77 0.22
C VAL A 118 -21.33 17.75 0.59
N GLY A 119 -22.53 17.26 0.92
CA GLY A 119 -23.68 18.07 1.28
C GLY A 119 -24.91 17.22 1.48
N LYS A 120 -26.05 17.85 1.76
CA LYS A 120 -27.34 17.18 1.94
C LYS A 120 -28.36 17.72 0.93
N GLY A 121 -29.15 16.81 0.33
CA GLY A 121 -30.22 17.16 -0.61
C GLY A 121 -29.69 17.96 -1.82
N SER A 122 -30.43 18.95 -2.27
CA SER A 122 -30.12 19.80 -3.44
C SER A 122 -28.78 20.57 -3.35
N LYS A 123 -28.20 20.71 -2.16
CA LYS A 123 -26.89 21.35 -1.98
C LYS A 123 -25.71 20.41 -2.29
N ARG A 124 -25.94 19.09 -2.31
CA ARG A 124 -24.88 18.12 -2.57
C ARG A 124 -24.28 18.31 -3.95
N ASP A 125 -25.10 18.38 -4.95
CA ASP A 125 -24.67 18.45 -6.34
C ASP A 125 -23.87 19.73 -6.60
N SER A 126 -24.34 20.89 -6.14
CA SER A 126 -23.62 22.16 -6.28
C SER A 126 -22.30 22.23 -5.50
N GLN A 127 -22.17 21.51 -4.39
CA GLN A 127 -20.93 21.44 -3.61
C GLN A 127 -19.94 20.46 -4.23
N PHE A 128 -20.41 19.34 -4.76
CA PHE A 128 -19.60 18.41 -5.53
C PHE A 128 -19.07 19.10 -6.80
N GLU A 129 -19.95 19.76 -7.57
CA GLU A 129 -19.61 20.54 -8.74
C GLU A 129 -18.49 21.56 -8.44
N ALA A 130 -18.63 22.36 -7.38
CA ALA A 130 -17.61 23.36 -7.01
C ALA A 130 -16.25 22.72 -6.64
N MET A 131 -16.23 21.49 -6.11
CA MET A 131 -14.99 20.77 -5.83
C MET A 131 -14.36 20.22 -7.11
N ILE A 132 -15.15 19.71 -8.04
CA ILE A 132 -14.68 19.25 -9.36
C ILE A 132 -14.17 20.44 -10.20
N GLU A 133 -14.87 21.58 -10.19
CA GLU A 133 -14.38 22.82 -10.82
C GLU A 133 -13.01 23.26 -10.27
N ALA A 134 -12.81 23.15 -8.97
CA ALA A 134 -11.51 23.43 -8.37
C ALA A 134 -10.44 22.42 -8.83
N ALA A 135 -10.79 21.14 -8.93
CA ALA A 135 -9.88 20.10 -9.45
C ALA A 135 -9.48 20.41 -10.91
N CYS A 136 -10.43 20.74 -11.77
CA CYS A 136 -10.18 21.16 -13.17
C CYS A 136 -9.29 22.42 -13.24
N ARG A 137 -9.60 23.44 -12.42
CA ARG A 137 -8.85 24.70 -12.40
C ARG A 137 -7.37 24.51 -12.05
N TYR A 138 -7.07 23.64 -11.11
CA TYR A 138 -5.71 23.39 -10.62
C TYR A 138 -5.06 22.15 -11.23
N ASP A 139 -5.69 21.53 -12.23
CA ASP A 139 -5.22 20.31 -12.90
C ASP A 139 -4.90 19.21 -11.89
N LYS A 140 -5.86 18.90 -11.00
CA LYS A 140 -5.68 17.90 -9.95
C LYS A 140 -6.56 16.68 -10.20
N PRO A 141 -5.99 15.47 -10.21
CA PRO A 141 -6.77 14.26 -10.20
C PRO A 141 -7.61 14.17 -8.92
N VAL A 142 -8.74 13.47 -9.03
CA VAL A 142 -9.69 13.30 -7.93
C VAL A 142 -9.84 11.82 -7.63
N ARG A 143 -9.75 11.44 -6.35
CA ARG A 143 -10.28 10.16 -5.93
C ARG A 143 -11.72 10.33 -5.45
N ILE A 144 -12.66 9.79 -6.19
CA ILE A 144 -14.05 9.63 -5.80
C ILE A 144 -14.13 8.41 -4.88
N GLY A 145 -14.35 8.67 -3.58
CA GLY A 145 -14.26 7.64 -2.56
C GLY A 145 -15.57 7.46 -1.83
N VAL A 146 -16.37 6.49 -2.28
CA VAL A 146 -17.60 6.11 -1.60
C VAL A 146 -17.32 5.11 -0.47
N ASN A 147 -18.07 5.22 0.61
CA ASN A 147 -18.02 4.31 1.75
C ASN A 147 -19.44 3.87 2.10
N TRP A 148 -19.58 2.64 2.53
CA TRP A 148 -20.85 2.08 3.00
C TRP A 148 -21.53 2.97 4.05
N GLY A 149 -20.83 3.42 5.07
CA GLY A 149 -21.36 4.25 6.15
C GLY A 149 -21.80 5.66 5.74
N SER A 150 -21.53 6.07 4.49
CA SER A 150 -21.90 7.38 3.94
C SER A 150 -22.46 7.27 2.52
N LEU A 151 -23.17 6.17 2.25
CA LEU A 151 -23.86 5.96 0.97
C LEU A 151 -24.96 7.02 0.79
N ASP A 152 -25.15 7.46 -0.45
CA ASP A 152 -26.20 8.39 -0.82
C ASP A 152 -27.59 7.77 -0.60
N PRO A 153 -28.41 8.32 0.31
CA PRO A 153 -29.75 7.78 0.57
C PRO A 153 -30.67 7.80 -0.65
N ALA A 154 -30.50 8.75 -1.56
CA ALA A 154 -31.33 8.86 -2.75
C ALA A 154 -31.01 7.75 -3.77
N VAL A 155 -29.74 7.41 -3.96
CA VAL A 155 -29.33 6.27 -4.81
C VAL A 155 -29.85 4.97 -4.22
N LEU A 156 -29.71 4.78 -2.91
CA LEU A 156 -30.19 3.58 -2.23
C LEU A 156 -31.72 3.46 -2.35
N ALA A 157 -32.50 4.52 -2.06
CA ALA A 157 -33.94 4.51 -2.17
C ALA A 157 -34.40 4.16 -3.58
N ARG A 158 -33.85 4.79 -4.60
CA ARG A 158 -34.16 4.49 -6.01
C ARG A 158 -33.95 3.02 -6.36
N LEU A 159 -32.86 2.41 -5.89
CA LEU A 159 -32.55 1.02 -6.15
C LEU A 159 -33.42 0.06 -5.33
N LEU A 160 -33.82 0.43 -4.11
CA LEU A 160 -34.79 -0.34 -3.32
C LEU A 160 -36.18 -0.33 -3.96
N ASP A 161 -36.63 0.81 -4.46
CA ASP A 161 -37.92 0.91 -5.18
C ASP A 161 -37.90 0.06 -6.47
N ALA A 162 -36.81 0.15 -7.22
CA ALA A 162 -36.62 -0.69 -8.41
C ALA A 162 -36.58 -2.19 -8.07
N ASN A 163 -35.94 -2.55 -6.95
CA ASN A 163 -35.89 -3.92 -6.47
C ASN A 163 -37.26 -4.44 -6.03
N ALA A 164 -38.04 -3.62 -5.36
CA ALA A 164 -39.41 -3.99 -4.93
C ALA A 164 -40.35 -4.27 -6.12
N ALA A 165 -40.09 -3.66 -7.27
CA ALA A 165 -40.85 -3.88 -8.50
C ALA A 165 -40.44 -5.14 -9.29
N ARG A 166 -39.41 -5.86 -8.87
CA ARG A 166 -38.93 -7.11 -9.54
C ARG A 166 -39.85 -8.28 -9.20
N ALA A 167 -40.00 -9.21 -10.12
CA ALA A 167 -40.71 -10.46 -9.88
C ALA A 167 -40.01 -11.29 -8.77
N GLU A 168 -38.69 -11.26 -8.73
CA GLU A 168 -37.86 -11.85 -7.68
C GLU A 168 -36.94 -10.77 -7.12
N PRO A 169 -37.29 -10.16 -5.98
CA PRO A 169 -36.47 -9.15 -5.33
C PRO A 169 -35.14 -9.74 -4.84
N LEU A 170 -34.05 -9.00 -5.06
CA LEU A 170 -32.73 -9.33 -4.53
C LEU A 170 -32.67 -9.09 -3.02
N ALA A 171 -31.71 -9.74 -2.35
CA ALA A 171 -31.41 -9.47 -0.94
C ALA A 171 -30.97 -8.03 -0.72
N LEU A 172 -31.26 -7.48 0.46
CA LEU A 172 -30.90 -6.10 0.80
C LEU A 172 -29.39 -5.83 0.66
N GLU A 173 -28.56 -6.82 0.98
CA GLU A 173 -27.10 -6.72 0.83
C GLU A 173 -26.68 -6.49 -0.62
N ASP A 174 -27.31 -7.22 -1.56
CA ASP A 174 -27.03 -7.08 -3.00
C ASP A 174 -27.48 -5.72 -3.54
N VAL A 175 -28.66 -5.23 -3.10
CA VAL A 175 -29.15 -3.91 -3.49
C VAL A 175 -28.22 -2.80 -2.94
N THR A 176 -27.74 -2.96 -1.73
CA THR A 176 -26.85 -1.97 -1.13
C THR A 176 -25.45 -2.01 -1.78
N ARG A 177 -24.96 -3.19 -2.15
CA ARG A 177 -23.73 -3.32 -2.95
C ARG A 177 -23.88 -2.61 -4.29
N GLU A 178 -24.99 -2.84 -4.99
CA GLU A 178 -25.28 -2.15 -6.26
C GLU A 178 -25.38 -0.63 -6.05
N ALA A 179 -26.00 -0.17 -4.97
CA ALA A 179 -26.08 1.25 -4.66
C ALA A 179 -24.69 1.90 -4.43
N LEU A 180 -23.76 1.17 -3.82
CA LEU A 180 -22.41 1.64 -3.60
C LEU A 180 -21.66 1.79 -4.93
N ILE A 181 -21.75 0.79 -5.81
CA ILE A 181 -21.12 0.79 -7.14
C ILE A 181 -21.74 1.88 -8.02
N THR A 182 -23.05 1.94 -8.07
CA THR A 182 -23.82 2.96 -8.81
C THR A 182 -23.42 4.37 -8.37
N SER A 183 -23.33 4.61 -7.06
CA SER A 183 -22.89 5.92 -6.53
C SER A 183 -21.48 6.30 -6.96
N ALA A 184 -20.56 5.34 -7.03
CA ALA A 184 -19.21 5.61 -7.50
C ALA A 184 -19.18 5.95 -9.00
N LEU A 185 -19.86 5.16 -9.83
CA LEU A 185 -19.89 5.34 -11.28
C LEU A 185 -20.67 6.59 -11.71
N GLU A 186 -21.84 6.86 -11.12
CA GLU A 186 -22.61 8.07 -11.40
C GLU A 186 -21.85 9.33 -11.00
N SER A 187 -21.12 9.30 -9.86
CA SER A 187 -20.27 10.42 -9.45
C SER A 187 -19.07 10.62 -10.37
N ALA A 188 -18.49 9.55 -10.93
CA ALA A 188 -17.42 9.67 -11.92
C ALA A 188 -17.95 10.28 -13.22
N ALA A 189 -19.06 9.78 -13.73
CA ALA A 189 -19.72 10.33 -14.93
C ALA A 189 -20.13 11.81 -14.75
N GLN A 190 -20.60 12.20 -13.56
CA GLN A 190 -20.90 13.58 -13.24
C GLN A 190 -19.61 14.43 -13.23
N ALA A 191 -18.51 13.93 -12.68
CA ALA A 191 -17.24 14.66 -12.70
C ALA A 191 -16.73 14.90 -14.13
N GLU A 192 -16.84 13.89 -15.00
CA GLU A 192 -16.50 14.04 -16.44
C GLU A 192 -17.41 15.06 -17.16
N ALA A 193 -18.71 15.00 -16.88
CA ALA A 193 -19.67 15.96 -17.44
C ALA A 193 -19.36 17.41 -17.01
N LEU A 194 -18.73 17.60 -15.86
CA LEU A 194 -18.24 18.88 -15.34
C LEU A 194 -16.87 19.29 -15.91
N GLY A 195 -16.25 18.43 -16.75
CA GLY A 195 -15.01 18.72 -17.46
C GLY A 195 -13.75 18.11 -16.83
N LEU A 196 -13.86 17.26 -15.80
CA LEU A 196 -12.71 16.56 -15.27
C LEU A 196 -12.28 15.46 -16.26
N PRO A 197 -11.03 15.41 -16.74
CA PRO A 197 -10.60 14.38 -17.68
C PRO A 197 -10.71 12.96 -17.09
N HIS A 198 -10.98 11.98 -17.94
CA HIS A 198 -11.10 10.57 -17.55
C HIS A 198 -9.83 10.06 -16.83
N ASP A 199 -8.66 10.44 -17.31
CA ASP A 199 -7.36 10.13 -16.75
C ASP A 199 -7.00 10.91 -15.46
N HIS A 200 -7.98 11.62 -14.89
CA HIS A 200 -7.89 12.34 -13.62
C HIS A 200 -8.78 11.74 -12.53
N ILE A 201 -9.40 10.59 -12.78
CA ILE A 201 -10.34 9.97 -11.84
C ILE A 201 -9.77 8.65 -11.31
N VAL A 202 -9.75 8.49 -9.99
CA VAL A 202 -9.48 7.24 -9.27
C VAL A 202 -10.71 6.88 -8.46
N LEU A 203 -11.16 5.62 -8.49
CA LEU A 203 -12.33 5.18 -7.73
C LEU A 203 -11.98 4.37 -6.48
N SER A 204 -12.82 4.48 -5.48
CA SER A 204 -12.83 3.54 -4.36
C SER A 204 -14.24 3.37 -3.79
N ALA A 205 -14.62 2.12 -3.51
CA ALA A 205 -15.89 1.73 -2.93
C ALA A 205 -15.63 0.84 -1.72
N LYS A 206 -15.55 1.43 -0.51
CA LYS A 206 -15.04 0.76 0.69
C LYS A 206 -16.16 0.27 1.59
N VAL A 207 -15.97 -0.96 2.06
CA VAL A 207 -16.80 -1.64 3.05
C VAL A 207 -15.92 -2.27 4.13
N SER A 208 -16.53 -2.72 5.25
CA SER A 208 -15.81 -3.31 6.38
C SER A 208 -15.74 -4.84 6.35
N GLY A 209 -16.57 -5.49 5.52
CA GLY A 209 -16.58 -6.95 5.36
C GLY A 209 -15.64 -7.43 4.26
N VAL A 210 -14.87 -8.49 4.53
CA VAL A 210 -13.91 -9.07 3.56
C VAL A 210 -14.63 -9.55 2.30
N GLN A 211 -15.66 -10.38 2.44
CA GLN A 211 -16.40 -10.94 1.30
C GLN A 211 -17.13 -9.85 0.51
N SER A 212 -17.77 -8.91 1.21
CA SER A 212 -18.45 -7.78 0.59
C SER A 212 -17.47 -6.89 -0.18
N LEU A 213 -16.23 -6.69 0.32
CA LEU A 213 -15.21 -5.92 -0.38
C LEU A 213 -14.79 -6.59 -1.69
N ILE A 214 -14.56 -7.92 -1.63
CA ILE A 214 -14.19 -8.71 -2.81
C ILE A 214 -15.29 -8.58 -3.88
N GLN A 215 -16.55 -8.78 -3.51
CA GLN A 215 -17.67 -8.67 -4.43
C GLN A 215 -17.79 -7.27 -5.05
N VAL A 216 -17.76 -6.22 -4.20
CA VAL A 216 -17.86 -4.82 -4.65
C VAL A 216 -16.80 -4.49 -5.69
N TYR A 217 -15.53 -4.83 -5.43
CA TYR A 217 -14.45 -4.47 -6.35
C TYR A 217 -14.39 -5.37 -7.59
N THR A 218 -14.81 -6.64 -7.50
CA THR A 218 -14.97 -7.51 -8.67
C THR A 218 -16.03 -6.95 -9.61
N ASP A 219 -17.19 -6.57 -9.07
CA ASP A 219 -18.28 -5.99 -9.85
C ASP A 219 -17.91 -4.60 -10.41
N LEU A 220 -17.22 -3.76 -9.63
CA LEU A 220 -16.77 -2.43 -10.05
C LEU A 220 -15.74 -2.53 -11.18
N ALA A 221 -14.75 -3.40 -11.05
CA ALA A 221 -13.73 -3.62 -12.07
C ALA A 221 -14.32 -4.12 -13.41
N ALA A 222 -15.39 -4.91 -13.36
CA ALA A 222 -16.08 -5.37 -14.57
C ALA A 222 -16.84 -4.26 -15.32
N ARG A 223 -17.03 -3.07 -14.69
CA ARG A 223 -17.88 -1.99 -15.21
C ARG A 223 -17.13 -0.70 -15.53
N CYS A 224 -15.85 -0.59 -15.22
CA CYS A 224 -15.08 0.62 -15.50
C CYS A 224 -13.59 0.31 -15.68
N ASP A 225 -12.88 1.26 -16.27
CA ASP A 225 -11.44 1.24 -16.46
C ASP A 225 -10.72 2.34 -15.65
N TYR A 226 -11.41 2.95 -14.68
CA TYR A 226 -10.76 3.84 -13.72
C TYR A 226 -9.82 3.07 -12.79
N PRO A 227 -8.65 3.62 -12.41
CA PRO A 227 -7.81 3.01 -11.41
C PRO A 227 -8.54 2.84 -10.08
N LEU A 228 -8.36 1.67 -9.46
CA LEU A 228 -9.06 1.29 -8.25
C LEU A 228 -8.15 1.39 -7.03
N HIS A 229 -8.61 2.17 -6.03
CA HIS A 229 -7.95 2.28 -4.73
C HIS A 229 -8.57 1.30 -3.74
N LEU A 230 -7.85 0.22 -3.45
CA LEU A 230 -8.29 -0.80 -2.52
C LEU A 230 -8.02 -0.44 -1.07
N GLY A 231 -8.86 -0.93 -0.19
CA GLY A 231 -8.67 -0.86 1.26
C GLY A 231 -9.92 -1.25 2.01
N LEU A 232 -9.77 -2.08 3.03
CA LEU A 232 -10.84 -2.42 3.97
C LEU A 232 -11.00 -1.27 4.97
N THR A 233 -12.23 -0.80 5.21
CA THR A 233 -12.50 0.15 6.29
C THR A 233 -12.72 -0.59 7.60
N GLU A 234 -12.33 0.03 8.73
CA GLU A 234 -12.63 -0.50 10.06
C GLU A 234 -12.16 -1.95 10.25
N ALA A 235 -10.98 -2.27 9.68
CA ALA A 235 -10.43 -3.60 9.71
C ALA A 235 -10.16 -4.11 11.14
N GLY A 236 -9.90 -3.19 12.07
CA GLY A 236 -9.63 -3.46 13.48
C GLY A 236 -8.17 -3.21 13.88
N MET A 237 -7.85 -3.61 15.10
CA MET A 237 -6.52 -3.45 15.70
C MET A 237 -5.67 -4.69 15.51
N GLY A 238 -4.35 -4.51 15.54
CA GLY A 238 -3.35 -5.58 15.61
C GLY A 238 -3.54 -6.66 14.55
N SER A 239 -3.38 -7.92 14.94
CA SER A 239 -3.44 -9.07 14.04
C SER A 239 -4.78 -9.22 13.31
N LYS A 240 -5.92 -8.88 13.96
CA LYS A 240 -7.24 -8.93 13.31
C LYS A 240 -7.30 -8.01 12.11
N GLY A 241 -6.84 -6.77 12.26
CA GLY A 241 -6.86 -5.79 11.17
C GLY A 241 -5.93 -6.19 10.02
N ILE A 242 -4.75 -6.71 10.35
CA ILE A 242 -3.78 -7.21 9.37
C ILE A 242 -4.38 -8.38 8.59
N VAL A 243 -4.89 -9.40 9.29
CA VAL A 243 -5.47 -10.61 8.66
C VAL A 243 -6.66 -10.25 7.77
N ALA A 244 -7.60 -9.43 8.25
CA ALA A 244 -8.76 -9.03 7.47
C ALA A 244 -8.37 -8.23 6.22
N SER A 245 -7.45 -7.27 6.34
CA SER A 245 -6.94 -6.50 5.22
C SER A 245 -6.21 -7.39 4.21
N THR A 246 -5.33 -8.27 4.69
CA THR A 246 -4.59 -9.21 3.84
C THR A 246 -5.54 -10.13 3.07
N ALA A 247 -6.52 -10.75 3.75
CA ALA A 247 -7.48 -11.64 3.13
C ALA A 247 -8.29 -10.95 2.02
N ALA A 248 -8.78 -9.74 2.27
CA ALA A 248 -9.55 -8.99 1.30
C ALA A 248 -8.71 -8.55 0.09
N LEU A 249 -7.54 -7.96 0.35
CA LEU A 249 -6.70 -7.42 -0.72
C LEU A 249 -6.02 -8.51 -1.53
N ALA A 250 -5.59 -9.61 -0.90
CA ALA A 250 -4.90 -10.69 -1.60
C ALA A 250 -5.78 -11.33 -2.68
N VAL A 251 -7.05 -11.57 -2.40
CA VAL A 251 -7.99 -12.14 -3.38
C VAL A 251 -8.16 -11.21 -4.58
N LEU A 252 -8.36 -9.91 -4.34
CA LEU A 252 -8.53 -8.93 -5.43
C LEU A 252 -7.25 -8.75 -6.24
N LEU A 253 -6.11 -8.62 -5.57
CA LEU A 253 -4.81 -8.45 -6.22
C LEU A 253 -4.42 -9.67 -7.07
N GLN A 254 -4.76 -10.89 -6.64
CA GLN A 254 -4.56 -12.11 -7.44
C GLN A 254 -5.49 -12.18 -8.67
N GLN A 255 -6.64 -11.53 -8.61
CA GLN A 255 -7.53 -11.34 -9.76
C GLN A 255 -7.05 -10.20 -10.68
N GLY A 256 -5.94 -9.55 -10.38
CA GLY A 256 -5.42 -8.41 -11.12
C GLY A 256 -6.13 -7.09 -10.81
N ILE A 257 -7.00 -7.05 -9.81
CA ILE A 257 -7.80 -5.88 -9.43
C ILE A 257 -7.07 -5.06 -8.38
N GLY A 258 -6.85 -3.77 -8.66
CA GLY A 258 -6.28 -2.81 -7.74
C GLY A 258 -5.00 -2.16 -8.24
N ASP A 259 -4.95 -0.83 -8.18
CA ASP A 259 -3.85 0.00 -8.69
C ASP A 259 -3.13 0.77 -7.58
N THR A 260 -3.81 0.99 -6.47
CA THR A 260 -3.21 1.52 -5.24
C THR A 260 -3.91 0.92 -4.03
N ILE A 261 -3.15 0.68 -2.97
CA ILE A 261 -3.67 0.08 -1.74
C ILE A 261 -3.38 0.97 -0.53
N ARG A 262 -4.30 0.95 0.44
CA ARG A 262 -4.09 1.53 1.75
C ARG A 262 -4.61 0.61 2.84
N ILE A 263 -3.75 0.21 3.74
CA ILE A 263 -4.11 -0.53 4.94
C ILE A 263 -4.68 0.45 5.98
N SER A 264 -5.78 0.08 6.62
CA SER A 264 -6.44 0.90 7.65
C SER A 264 -6.46 0.13 8.96
N LEU A 265 -5.42 0.28 9.75
CA LEU A 265 -5.36 -0.28 11.09
C LEU A 265 -5.80 0.77 12.12
N THR A 266 -6.52 0.34 13.15
CA THR A 266 -6.68 1.12 14.35
C THR A 266 -5.36 1.05 15.11
N PRO A 267 -4.60 2.15 15.27
CA PRO A 267 -3.32 2.12 15.99
C PRO A 267 -3.57 1.88 17.48
N GLU A 268 -2.64 1.19 18.13
CA GLU A 268 -2.58 1.21 19.58
C GLU A 268 -2.25 2.62 20.06
N PRO A 269 -2.63 3.01 21.30
CA PRO A 269 -2.24 4.30 21.85
C PRO A 269 -0.72 4.48 21.82
N GLY A 270 -0.24 5.49 21.10
CA GLY A 270 1.20 5.73 20.88
C GLY A 270 1.84 4.79 19.85
N GLY A 271 1.07 3.96 19.17
CA GLY A 271 1.57 3.01 18.17
C GLY A 271 2.14 3.68 16.92
N ASP A 272 3.06 2.98 16.29
CA ASP A 272 3.76 3.42 15.07
C ASP A 272 2.81 3.45 13.86
N ARG A 273 2.61 4.63 13.29
CA ARG A 273 1.75 4.82 12.11
C ARG A 273 2.33 4.20 10.84
N THR A 274 3.64 3.99 10.78
CA THR A 274 4.32 3.38 9.64
C THR A 274 3.96 1.91 9.45
N GLN A 275 3.41 1.25 10.47
CA GLN A 275 2.98 -0.14 10.42
C GLN A 275 1.99 -0.41 9.27
N GLU A 276 1.11 0.54 8.94
CA GLU A 276 0.19 0.41 7.79
C GLU A 276 0.96 0.31 6.45
N VAL A 277 2.05 1.06 6.31
CA VAL A 277 2.90 1.05 5.11
C VAL A 277 3.66 -0.28 5.02
N ILE A 278 4.23 -0.74 6.13
CA ILE A 278 4.96 -2.00 6.21
C ILE A 278 4.04 -3.16 5.82
N VAL A 279 2.85 -3.25 6.41
CA VAL A 279 1.88 -4.32 6.09
C VAL A 279 1.46 -4.26 4.61
N ALA A 280 1.25 -3.07 4.04
CA ALA A 280 0.94 -2.94 2.62
C ALA A 280 2.06 -3.48 1.73
N GLN A 281 3.31 -3.18 2.05
CA GLN A 281 4.48 -3.70 1.35
C GLN A 281 4.59 -5.22 1.48
N GLU A 282 4.42 -5.75 2.68
CA GLU A 282 4.46 -7.20 2.96
C GLU A 282 3.38 -7.97 2.20
N ILE A 283 2.16 -7.42 2.08
CA ILE A 283 1.10 -8.02 1.26
C ILE A 283 1.53 -8.11 -0.21
N LEU A 284 2.01 -7.00 -0.78
CA LEU A 284 2.42 -6.97 -2.19
C LEU A 284 3.63 -7.88 -2.45
N GLN A 285 4.58 -7.92 -1.54
CA GLN A 285 5.77 -8.74 -1.64
C GLN A 285 5.46 -10.23 -1.48
N SER A 286 4.61 -10.60 -0.51
CA SER A 286 4.18 -11.98 -0.30
C SER A 286 3.39 -12.56 -1.49
N LEU A 287 2.71 -11.69 -2.25
CA LEU A 287 2.01 -12.06 -3.48
C LEU A 287 2.93 -12.07 -4.73
N GLY A 288 4.20 -11.69 -4.60
CA GLY A 288 5.13 -11.58 -5.71
C GLY A 288 4.78 -10.47 -6.72
N LEU A 289 4.01 -9.47 -6.28
CA LEU A 289 3.57 -8.35 -7.13
C LEU A 289 4.59 -7.22 -7.16
N ARG A 290 5.28 -6.99 -6.04
CA ARG A 290 6.35 -6.00 -5.88
C ARG A 290 7.38 -6.49 -4.87
N SER A 291 8.61 -6.02 -4.99
CA SER A 291 9.67 -6.20 -4.00
C SER A 291 10.05 -4.84 -3.40
N PHE A 292 10.23 -4.78 -2.10
CA PHE A 292 10.56 -3.55 -1.37
C PHE A 292 11.84 -3.69 -0.55
N LEU A 293 12.04 -4.86 0.03
CA LEU A 293 13.18 -5.23 0.88
C LEU A 293 13.61 -6.66 0.57
N PRO A 294 14.87 -7.03 0.76
CA PRO A 294 15.26 -8.43 0.83
C PRO A 294 14.37 -9.23 1.77
N SER A 295 13.87 -10.36 1.30
CA SER A 295 13.01 -11.24 2.09
C SER A 295 13.84 -12.05 3.06
N VAL A 296 13.53 -12.02 4.35
CA VAL A 296 14.17 -12.90 5.36
C VAL A 296 13.23 -14.05 5.68
N VAL A 297 13.63 -15.24 5.29
CA VAL A 297 12.91 -16.48 5.59
C VAL A 297 13.53 -17.11 6.84
N ALA A 298 12.71 -17.38 7.84
CA ALA A 298 13.14 -18.03 9.08
C ALA A 298 12.22 -19.19 9.44
N CYS A 299 12.75 -20.21 10.07
CA CYS A 299 11.93 -21.33 10.54
C CYS A 299 11.07 -20.91 11.75
N PRO A 300 9.87 -21.51 11.94
CA PRO A 300 8.99 -21.15 13.06
C PRO A 300 9.52 -21.59 14.43
N GLY A 301 10.59 -22.40 14.47
CA GLY A 301 11.04 -23.04 15.67
C GLY A 301 10.20 -24.29 16.07
N CYS A 302 10.82 -25.25 16.68
CA CYS A 302 10.15 -26.45 17.17
C CYS A 302 10.97 -27.07 18.32
N GLY A 303 10.59 -28.25 18.84
CA GLY A 303 11.34 -28.93 19.89
C GLY A 303 12.81 -29.29 19.57
N ARG A 304 13.27 -29.11 18.34
CA ARG A 304 14.67 -29.24 17.94
C ARG A 304 15.49 -27.97 18.18
N THR A 305 14.85 -26.85 18.48
CA THR A 305 15.49 -25.56 18.73
C THR A 305 15.06 -25.04 20.09
N SER A 306 15.81 -25.37 21.14
CA SER A 306 15.54 -24.91 22.51
C SER A 306 16.11 -23.48 22.77
N SER A 307 16.96 -22.98 21.87
CA SER A 307 17.57 -21.66 21.95
C SER A 307 16.80 -20.68 21.06
N ASP A 308 16.68 -19.42 21.49
CA ASP A 308 16.12 -18.32 20.72
C ASP A 308 17.14 -17.62 19.81
N TYR A 309 18.35 -18.18 19.72
CA TYR A 309 19.46 -17.53 18.96
C TYR A 309 19.11 -17.29 17.49
N PHE A 310 18.49 -18.27 16.80
CA PHE A 310 18.09 -18.11 15.40
C PHE A 310 17.00 -17.05 15.23
N GLN A 311 16.10 -16.91 16.22
CA GLN A 311 15.05 -15.89 16.20
C GLN A 311 15.65 -14.49 16.32
N ARG A 312 16.61 -14.31 17.23
CA ARG A 312 17.35 -13.05 17.39
C ARG A 312 18.13 -12.74 16.13
N LEU A 313 18.88 -13.71 15.59
CA LEU A 313 19.63 -13.50 14.36
C LEU A 313 18.71 -13.11 13.19
N ALA A 314 17.56 -13.77 13.03
CA ALA A 314 16.59 -13.40 11.99
C ALA A 314 16.06 -11.97 12.18
N GLN A 315 15.75 -11.59 13.41
CA GLN A 315 15.32 -10.23 13.75
C GLN A 315 16.41 -9.19 13.51
N ASP A 316 17.64 -9.48 13.88
CA ASP A 316 18.79 -8.61 13.69
C ASP A 316 19.06 -8.40 12.19
N ILE A 317 19.01 -9.45 11.38
CA ILE A 317 19.16 -9.38 9.92
C ILE A 317 18.00 -8.58 9.30
N GLN A 318 16.75 -8.79 9.72
CA GLN A 318 15.62 -7.98 9.21
C GLN A 318 15.79 -6.51 9.55
N THR A 319 16.20 -6.20 10.79
CA THR A 319 16.43 -4.83 11.24
C THR A 319 17.56 -4.19 10.46
N PHE A 320 18.66 -4.91 10.30
CA PHE A 320 19.82 -4.48 9.53
C PHE A 320 19.44 -4.16 8.07
N ILE A 321 18.77 -5.08 7.37
CA ILE A 321 18.32 -4.89 6.00
C ILE A 321 17.45 -3.64 5.89
N ARG A 322 16.48 -3.47 6.79
CA ARG A 322 15.58 -2.32 6.79
C ARG A 322 16.31 -1.00 6.96
N HIS A 323 17.33 -0.97 7.83
CA HIS A 323 18.19 0.20 8.04
C HIS A 323 19.06 0.55 6.82
N GLN A 324 19.59 -0.47 6.15
CA GLN A 324 20.48 -0.28 5.01
C GLN A 324 19.73 -0.01 3.70
N MET A 325 18.47 -0.43 3.58
CA MET A 325 17.73 -0.38 2.33
C MET A 325 17.66 1.00 1.65
N PRO A 326 17.49 2.13 2.37
CA PRO A 326 17.51 3.46 1.73
C PRO A 326 18.82 3.75 0.98
N SER A 327 19.95 3.29 1.51
CA SER A 327 21.26 3.39 0.88
C SER A 327 21.46 2.35 -0.24
N TRP A 328 21.04 1.12 0.02
CA TRP A 328 21.18 0.00 -0.92
C TRP A 328 20.38 0.20 -2.19
N LYS A 329 19.15 0.68 -2.08
CA LYS A 329 18.28 0.94 -3.23
C LYS A 329 18.90 1.89 -4.27
N GLN A 330 19.75 2.82 -3.81
CA GLN A 330 20.48 3.73 -4.70
C GLN A 330 21.73 3.11 -5.30
N ARG A 331 22.42 2.23 -4.53
CA ARG A 331 23.74 1.68 -4.90
C ARG A 331 23.64 0.32 -5.59
N TYR A 332 22.60 -0.46 -5.29
CA TYR A 332 22.46 -1.87 -5.66
C TYR A 332 21.08 -2.14 -6.27
N PRO A 333 20.82 -1.74 -7.52
CA PRO A 333 19.54 -2.01 -8.18
C PRO A 333 19.21 -3.51 -8.20
N GLY A 334 17.98 -3.87 -7.74
CA GLY A 334 17.52 -5.25 -7.68
C GLY A 334 17.79 -5.96 -6.34
N VAL A 335 18.48 -5.31 -5.39
CA VAL A 335 18.77 -5.90 -4.07
C VAL A 335 17.48 -6.24 -3.31
N GLU A 336 16.39 -5.53 -3.56
CA GLU A 336 15.06 -5.77 -2.99
C GLU A 336 14.47 -7.14 -3.35
N GLU A 337 14.96 -7.79 -4.39
CA GLU A 337 14.51 -9.12 -4.81
C GLU A 337 15.26 -10.27 -4.12
N MET A 338 16.29 -9.95 -3.32
CA MET A 338 17.11 -10.92 -2.63
C MET A 338 16.33 -11.66 -1.55
N THR A 339 16.67 -12.93 -1.36
CA THR A 339 16.18 -13.75 -0.24
C THR A 339 17.32 -14.16 0.68
N VAL A 340 17.15 -13.95 1.98
CA VAL A 340 18.05 -14.37 3.03
C VAL A 340 17.37 -15.46 3.87
N ALA A 341 17.99 -16.59 4.13
CA ALA A 341 17.45 -17.64 4.98
C ALA A 341 18.20 -17.73 6.34
N VAL A 342 17.44 -17.75 7.43
CA VAL A 342 17.99 -17.97 8.78
C VAL A 342 17.26 -19.17 9.42
N MET A 343 17.93 -20.32 9.41
CA MET A 343 17.36 -21.59 9.84
C MET A 343 17.96 -22.07 11.17
N GLY A 344 17.10 -22.64 12.04
CA GLY A 344 17.47 -22.99 13.42
C GLY A 344 17.91 -24.43 13.64
N CYS A 345 17.96 -25.30 12.62
CA CYS A 345 18.44 -26.70 12.78
C CYS A 345 18.83 -27.27 11.41
N VAL A 346 19.56 -28.41 11.45
CA VAL A 346 20.06 -29.11 10.25
C VAL A 346 18.98 -29.87 9.47
N VAL A 347 17.75 -29.99 9.96
CA VAL A 347 16.73 -30.83 9.31
C VAL A 347 16.22 -30.15 8.03
N ASN A 348 15.72 -28.92 8.14
CA ASN A 348 15.28 -28.11 6.96
C ASN A 348 16.31 -27.05 6.59
N GLY A 349 17.22 -26.72 7.51
CA GLY A 349 18.15 -25.61 7.35
C GLY A 349 18.97 -25.65 6.06
N PRO A 350 19.66 -26.75 5.75
CA PRO A 350 20.45 -26.82 4.51
C PRO A 350 19.61 -26.71 3.24
N GLY A 351 18.38 -27.26 3.22
CA GLY A 351 17.48 -27.19 2.09
C GLY A 351 17.01 -25.76 1.84
N GLU A 352 16.40 -25.13 2.84
CA GLU A 352 15.90 -23.76 2.74
C GLU A 352 17.02 -22.75 2.47
N SER A 353 18.18 -22.92 3.10
CA SER A 353 19.34 -22.05 2.88
C SER A 353 19.90 -22.13 1.45
N ARG A 354 19.75 -23.28 0.78
CA ARG A 354 20.14 -23.43 -0.64
C ARG A 354 19.17 -22.77 -1.61
N HIS A 355 17.90 -22.64 -1.25
CA HIS A 355 16.89 -21.97 -2.08
C HIS A 355 16.97 -20.46 -1.97
N ALA A 356 17.58 -19.92 -0.92
CA ALA A 356 17.82 -18.50 -0.76
C ALA A 356 19.07 -18.04 -1.53
N ASN A 357 19.15 -16.76 -1.82
CA ASN A 357 20.37 -16.16 -2.39
C ASN A 357 21.55 -16.32 -1.42
N ILE A 358 21.31 -16.06 -0.14
CA ILE A 358 22.25 -16.39 0.94
C ILE A 358 21.49 -16.95 2.13
N GLY A 359 22.00 -18.00 2.76
CA GLY A 359 21.31 -18.62 3.89
C GLY A 359 22.28 -19.25 4.89
N ILE A 360 21.88 -19.25 6.15
CA ILE A 360 22.60 -19.89 7.25
C ILE A 360 21.73 -20.96 7.90
N SER A 361 22.33 -22.11 8.19
CA SER A 361 21.70 -23.18 8.96
C SER A 361 22.38 -23.29 10.32
N LEU A 362 21.73 -22.77 11.34
CA LEU A 362 22.23 -22.85 12.73
C LEU A 362 22.05 -24.24 13.30
N PRO A 363 22.86 -24.64 14.27
CA PRO A 363 22.70 -25.92 14.94
C PRO A 363 21.48 -25.92 15.87
N GLY A 364 20.72 -27.00 15.84
CA GLY A 364 19.66 -27.28 16.81
C GLY A 364 20.20 -27.80 18.12
N THR A 365 19.29 -28.12 19.08
CA THR A 365 19.63 -28.68 20.38
C THR A 365 20.30 -30.03 20.23
N GLY A 366 21.50 -30.16 20.80
CA GLY A 366 22.28 -31.40 20.73
C GLY A 366 23.04 -31.62 19.41
N GLU A 367 22.96 -30.69 18.47
CA GLU A 367 23.72 -30.71 17.22
C GLU A 367 25.12 -30.12 17.43
N VAL A 368 26.04 -30.44 16.51
CA VAL A 368 27.39 -29.88 16.53
C VAL A 368 27.31 -28.35 16.32
N PRO A 369 27.98 -27.54 17.17
CA PRO A 369 27.86 -26.07 17.12
C PRO A 369 28.59 -25.46 15.92
N VAL A 370 28.08 -25.75 14.75
CA VAL A 370 28.59 -25.24 13.46
C VAL A 370 27.43 -24.75 12.61
N ALA A 371 27.62 -23.64 11.92
CA ALA A 371 26.62 -22.98 11.11
C ALA A 371 27.08 -22.90 9.63
N PRO A 372 26.72 -23.86 8.77
CA PRO A 372 27.00 -23.76 7.35
C PRO A 372 26.25 -22.62 6.71
N VAL A 373 26.96 -21.85 5.88
CA VAL A 373 26.40 -20.77 5.04
C VAL A 373 26.39 -21.24 3.60
N TYR A 374 25.28 -20.92 2.93
CA TYR A 374 25.05 -21.22 1.53
C TYR A 374 24.87 -19.92 0.76
N GLU A 375 25.46 -19.83 -0.45
CA GLU A 375 25.31 -18.71 -1.36
C GLU A 375 24.99 -19.29 -2.75
N ASP A 376 23.92 -18.82 -3.38
CA ASP A 376 23.45 -19.27 -4.70
C ASP A 376 23.35 -20.83 -4.81
N GLY A 377 22.87 -21.48 -3.75
CA GLY A 377 22.67 -22.93 -3.67
C GLY A 377 23.89 -23.75 -3.22
N GLU A 378 25.07 -23.16 -3.12
CA GLU A 378 26.30 -23.83 -2.76
C GLU A 378 26.75 -23.51 -1.33
N LYS A 379 27.30 -24.51 -0.65
CA LYS A 379 27.88 -24.29 0.68
C LYS A 379 29.24 -23.62 0.53
N THR A 380 29.37 -22.38 1.02
CA THR A 380 30.58 -21.56 0.89
C THR A 380 31.49 -21.63 2.12
N VAL A 381 30.91 -21.61 3.31
CA VAL A 381 31.68 -21.62 4.57
C VAL A 381 30.88 -22.30 5.69
N THR A 382 31.57 -22.60 6.76
CA THR A 382 30.94 -23.05 8.04
C THR A 382 31.44 -22.15 9.15
N LEU A 383 30.54 -21.32 9.70
CA LEU A 383 30.83 -20.46 10.84
C LEU A 383 30.84 -21.24 12.14
N LYS A 384 31.63 -20.76 13.12
CA LYS A 384 31.79 -21.40 14.43
C LYS A 384 32.08 -20.35 15.51
N GLY A 385 31.71 -20.64 16.75
CA GLY A 385 32.03 -19.77 17.89
C GLY A 385 30.93 -18.73 18.17
N ASP A 386 31.31 -17.65 18.85
CA ASP A 386 30.35 -16.72 19.47
C ASP A 386 29.98 -15.55 18.55
N HIS A 387 30.65 -15.36 17.41
CA HIS A 387 30.48 -14.23 16.49
C HIS A 387 29.77 -14.60 15.18
N ILE A 388 28.97 -15.67 15.19
CA ILE A 388 28.26 -16.15 13.99
C ILE A 388 27.34 -15.07 13.42
N ALA A 389 26.68 -14.27 14.27
CA ALA A 389 25.74 -13.24 13.83
C ALA A 389 26.44 -12.13 13.04
N GLU A 390 27.54 -11.60 13.59
CA GLU A 390 28.33 -10.53 12.98
C GLU A 390 29.03 -11.01 11.69
N GLU A 391 29.56 -12.25 11.73
CA GLU A 391 30.18 -12.85 10.56
C GLU A 391 29.17 -13.11 9.44
N PHE A 392 27.95 -13.55 9.77
CA PHE A 392 26.90 -13.75 8.79
C PHE A 392 26.40 -12.44 8.22
N GLN A 393 26.21 -11.39 9.04
CA GLN A 393 25.86 -10.05 8.57
C GLN A 393 26.92 -9.51 7.60
N ALA A 394 28.20 -9.59 7.93
CA ALA A 394 29.28 -9.17 7.05
C ALA A 394 29.28 -9.95 5.71
N ARG A 395 28.88 -11.22 5.72
CA ARG A 395 28.72 -12.01 4.49
C ARG A 395 27.54 -11.57 3.65
N VAL A 396 26.42 -11.20 4.27
CA VAL A 396 25.28 -10.63 3.55
C VAL A 396 25.71 -9.35 2.83
N GLU A 397 26.45 -8.46 3.49
CA GLU A 397 26.99 -7.24 2.87
C GLU A 397 27.94 -7.58 1.70
N ALA A 398 28.88 -8.48 1.91
CA ALA A 398 29.84 -8.88 0.88
C ALA A 398 29.15 -9.57 -0.32
N TYR A 399 28.09 -10.34 -0.06
CA TYR A 399 27.26 -10.94 -1.10
C TYR A 399 26.56 -9.87 -1.94
N ILE A 400 25.95 -8.85 -1.28
CA ILE A 400 25.28 -7.73 -1.94
C ILE A 400 26.26 -6.94 -2.79
N ASP A 401 27.44 -6.58 -2.25
CA ASP A 401 28.48 -5.87 -2.99
C ASP A 401 28.92 -6.65 -4.24
N ARG A 402 29.11 -7.94 -4.12
CA ARG A 402 29.58 -8.80 -5.22
C ARG A 402 28.49 -8.99 -6.30
N ARG A 403 27.23 -9.20 -5.89
CA ARG A 403 26.14 -9.54 -6.81
C ARG A 403 25.50 -8.33 -7.46
N TYR A 404 25.32 -7.27 -6.71
CA TYR A 404 24.59 -6.07 -7.14
C TYR A 404 25.48 -4.83 -7.31
N GLY A 405 26.72 -4.87 -6.82
CA GLY A 405 27.66 -3.73 -6.87
C GLY A 405 28.39 -3.53 -8.19
N SER A 406 28.50 -4.58 -9.03
CA SER A 406 29.07 -4.46 -10.37
C SER A 406 27.94 -4.17 -11.35
N GLY A 407 27.92 -2.98 -11.97
CA GLY A 407 26.90 -2.53 -12.94
C GLY A 407 26.80 -3.34 -14.25
N GLU A 408 27.36 -4.54 -14.30
CA GLU A 408 27.18 -5.52 -15.37
C GLU A 408 26.06 -6.49 -14.96
N ARG A 409 24.89 -6.34 -15.58
CA ARG A 409 23.84 -7.37 -15.57
C ARG A 409 24.45 -8.65 -16.14
N ARG A 410 24.79 -9.61 -15.30
CA ARG A 410 24.93 -10.98 -15.77
C ARG A 410 23.53 -11.44 -16.19
N MET A 411 23.36 -11.61 -17.52
CA MET A 411 22.19 -12.26 -18.08
C MET A 411 22.04 -13.64 -17.42
N ASP A 412 20.84 -13.92 -16.96
CA ASP A 412 20.43 -15.22 -16.43
C ASP A 412 20.76 -16.30 -17.50
N PRO A 413 21.52 -17.35 -17.19
CA PRO A 413 21.88 -18.37 -18.17
C PRO A 413 20.72 -19.29 -18.58
N GLY A 414 19.47 -18.96 -18.18
CA GLY A 414 18.26 -19.79 -18.39
C GLY A 414 17.34 -19.42 -19.55
N SER A 415 17.61 -18.37 -20.34
CA SER A 415 16.79 -18.03 -21.53
C SER A 415 17.49 -18.45 -22.84
N GLY A 416 17.56 -19.74 -23.08
CA GLY A 416 17.82 -20.31 -24.40
C GLY A 416 16.50 -20.43 -25.18
N PRO A 417 16.50 -20.19 -26.50
CA PRO A 417 15.29 -20.31 -27.31
C PRO A 417 14.90 -21.78 -27.43
N GLY A 418 13.68 -22.09 -27.02
CA GLY A 418 13.01 -23.37 -27.19
C GLY A 418 11.55 -23.14 -27.49
#